data_8f7389d0c1c895265ddfcdf3ec2fffcf
#
_entry.id   8f7389d0c1c895265ddfcdf3ec2fffcf
#
_cell.length_a   1.000
_cell.length_b   1.000
_cell.length_c   1.000
_cell.angle_alpha   90.00
_cell.angle_beta   90.00
_cell.angle_gamma   90.00
#
_symmetry.space_group_name_H-M   'P 1'
#
loop_
_entity.id
_entity.type
_entity.pdbx_description
1 polymer ?
#
loop_
_entity_poly.entity_id
_entity_poly.type
_entity_poly.pdbx_seq_one_letter_code
_entity_poly.pdbx_strand_id
1 'polypeptide(L)'
;MDEKLREVTIIPDFTDAAAGSVLISCGRTRVLCTASVVEGVPPFRKGKGGWLTAEYAMLPGSTPVRKARDGVKKDGRGVEIQRLIGRSLRAACDLSLLGERTIYIDCDVIQADGGTRTASITGAFVALCLA
;
A
#
# COMPACT_ATOMS: atom_id res chain seq x y z
N MET A 1 -27.52 19.10 3.84
CA MET A 1 -26.43 18.47 3.09
C MET A 1 -26.22 17.06 3.63
N ASP A 2 -26.21 16.11 2.74
CA ASP A 2 -26.09 14.73 3.13
C ASP A 2 -24.60 14.37 3.23
N GLU A 3 -24.12 14.25 4.46
CA GLU A 3 -22.72 13.96 4.73
C GLU A 3 -22.49 12.45 4.85
N LYS A 4 -22.96 11.70 3.87
CA LYS A 4 -22.73 10.27 3.87
C LYS A 4 -21.25 9.98 3.66
N LEU A 5 -20.69 9.19 4.56
CA LEU A 5 -19.38 8.60 4.36
C LEU A 5 -19.45 7.66 3.16
N ARG A 6 -18.35 7.61 2.41
CA ARG A 6 -18.25 6.64 1.32
C ARG A 6 -18.32 5.23 1.88
N GLU A 7 -18.99 4.36 1.15
CA GLU A 7 -19.00 2.96 1.50
C GLU A 7 -17.61 2.37 1.33
N VAL A 8 -17.14 1.65 2.35
CA VAL A 8 -15.85 0.99 2.34
C VAL A 8 -16.07 -0.51 2.24
N THR A 9 -15.49 -1.13 1.24
CA THR A 9 -15.52 -2.58 1.05
C THR A 9 -14.10 -3.10 0.99
N ILE A 10 -13.82 -4.17 1.73
CA ILE A 10 -12.50 -4.79 1.76
C ILE A 10 -12.66 -6.26 1.37
N ILE A 11 -12.00 -6.66 0.29
CA ILE A 11 -11.97 -8.06 -0.15
C ILE A 11 -10.59 -8.62 0.16
N PRO A 12 -10.47 -9.46 1.21
CA PRO A 12 -9.18 -10.06 1.54
C PRO A 12 -8.85 -11.20 0.57
N ASP A 13 -7.59 -11.58 0.54
CA ASP A 13 -7.10 -12.68 -0.28
C ASP A 13 -7.48 -12.53 -1.76
N PHE A 14 -7.37 -11.30 -2.25
CA PHE A 14 -7.74 -10.97 -3.62
C PHE A 14 -6.81 -11.62 -4.63
N THR A 15 -5.53 -11.74 -4.28
CA THR A 15 -4.55 -12.53 -5.02
C THR A 15 -3.91 -13.53 -4.06
N ASP A 16 -3.27 -14.57 -4.58
CA ASP A 16 -2.69 -15.63 -3.76
C ASP A 16 -1.16 -15.69 -3.84
N ALA A 17 -0.54 -14.84 -4.64
CA ALA A 17 0.92 -14.83 -4.75
C ALA A 17 1.60 -14.12 -3.56
N ALA A 18 1.00 -13.03 -3.06
CA ALA A 18 1.55 -12.30 -1.92
C ALA A 18 1.05 -12.87 -0.60
N ALA A 19 1.84 -12.71 0.46
CA ALA A 19 1.47 -13.20 1.79
C ALA A 19 0.19 -12.55 2.31
N GLY A 20 -0.01 -11.27 2.04
CA GLY A 20 -1.27 -10.57 2.32
C GLY A 20 -1.75 -9.85 1.08
N SER A 21 -3.04 -9.85 0.83
CA SER A 21 -3.62 -9.21 -0.36
C SER A 21 -5.04 -8.73 -0.07
N VAL A 22 -5.33 -7.51 -0.48
CA VAL A 22 -6.61 -6.86 -0.24
C VAL A 22 -6.98 -5.99 -1.43
N LEU A 23 -8.22 -6.10 -1.87
CA LEU A 23 -8.81 -5.06 -2.72
C LEU A 23 -9.70 -4.20 -1.83
N ILE A 24 -9.33 -2.93 -1.67
CA ILE A 24 -10.16 -1.98 -0.93
C ILE A 24 -10.89 -1.06 -1.91
N SER A 25 -12.17 -0.88 -1.66
CA SER A 25 -13.01 0.07 -2.39
C SER A 25 -13.55 1.10 -1.41
N CYS A 26 -13.39 2.36 -1.75
CA CYS A 26 -13.87 3.48 -0.95
C CYS A 26 -14.69 4.36 -1.90
N GLY A 27 -16.01 4.17 -1.90
CA GLY A 27 -16.85 4.67 -2.97
C GLY A 27 -16.41 4.07 -4.29
N ARG A 28 -16.04 4.90 -5.26
CA ARG A 28 -15.56 4.45 -6.57
C ARG A 28 -14.04 4.26 -6.62
N THR A 29 -13.32 4.71 -5.61
CA THR A 29 -11.88 4.49 -5.54
C THR A 29 -11.58 3.04 -5.20
N ARG A 30 -10.70 2.39 -5.97
CA ARG A 30 -10.30 0.99 -5.78
C ARG A 30 -8.80 0.89 -5.80
N VAL A 31 -8.25 0.23 -4.78
CA VAL A 31 -6.80 0.05 -4.63
C VAL A 31 -6.51 -1.40 -4.30
N LEU A 32 -5.58 -1.98 -5.03
CA LEU A 32 -5.05 -3.30 -4.69
C LEU A 32 -3.84 -3.09 -3.77
N CYS A 33 -3.89 -3.67 -2.58
CA CYS A 33 -2.82 -3.58 -1.61
C CYS A 33 -2.28 -4.98 -1.33
N THR A 34 -0.98 -5.15 -1.45
CA THR A 34 -0.33 -6.43 -1.17
C THR A 34 0.81 -6.25 -0.18
N ALA A 35 1.07 -7.30 0.60
CA ALA A 35 2.21 -7.36 1.52
C ALA A 35 3.01 -8.62 1.20
N SER A 36 4.26 -8.44 0.81
CA SER A 36 5.17 -9.54 0.49
C SER A 36 6.27 -9.57 1.54
N VAL A 37 6.62 -10.77 1.99
CA VAL A 37 7.64 -10.97 3.02
C VAL A 37 8.88 -11.56 2.37
N VAL A 38 10.02 -10.90 2.58
CA VAL A 38 11.32 -11.32 2.04
C VAL A 38 12.30 -11.47 3.19
N GLU A 39 13.06 -12.56 3.20
CA GLU A 39 14.12 -12.77 4.19
C GLU A 39 15.23 -11.73 4.00
N GLY A 40 15.75 -11.23 5.11
CA GLY A 40 16.82 -10.24 5.10
C GLY A 40 16.30 -8.82 5.26
N VAL A 41 17.20 -7.93 5.60
CA VAL A 41 16.91 -6.49 5.77
C VAL A 41 18.01 -5.68 5.09
N PRO A 42 17.71 -4.41 4.74
CA PRO A 42 18.75 -3.52 4.22
C PRO A 42 19.90 -3.35 5.21
N PRO A 43 21.11 -3.03 4.74
CA PRO A 43 22.27 -2.89 5.63
C PRO A 43 22.08 -1.97 6.83
N PHE A 44 21.32 -0.87 6.66
CA PHE A 44 21.10 0.07 7.75
C PHE A 44 20.20 -0.50 8.86
N ARG A 45 19.55 -1.64 8.62
CA ARG A 45 18.68 -2.30 9.60
C ARG A 45 19.30 -3.53 10.23
N LYS A 46 20.46 -3.95 9.82
CA LYS A 46 21.10 -5.15 10.37
C LYS A 46 21.25 -5.06 11.89
N GLY A 47 20.79 -6.09 12.59
CA GLY A 47 20.82 -6.15 14.06
C GLY A 47 19.71 -5.35 14.74
N LYS A 48 18.80 -4.74 13.97
CA LYS A 48 17.76 -3.87 14.54
C LYS A 48 16.34 -4.44 14.36
N GLY A 49 16.23 -5.69 13.92
CA GLY A 49 14.95 -6.33 13.64
C GLY A 49 14.57 -6.24 12.17
N GLY A 50 13.28 -6.17 11.90
CA GLY A 50 12.75 -6.14 10.54
C GLY A 50 12.68 -4.75 9.93
N TRP A 51 12.20 -4.71 8.71
CA TRP A 51 11.96 -3.47 8.00
C TRP A 51 10.65 -3.55 7.21
N LEU A 52 10.05 -2.42 6.98
CA LEU A 52 8.85 -2.31 6.16
C LEU A 52 9.02 -1.11 5.23
N THR A 53 8.77 -1.33 3.97
CA THR A 53 8.80 -0.28 2.95
C THR A 53 7.55 -0.39 2.09
N ALA A 54 7.19 0.70 1.43
CA ALA A 54 5.97 0.78 0.63
C ALA A 54 6.24 1.43 -0.71
N GLU A 55 5.52 0.96 -1.72
CA GLU A 55 5.45 1.60 -3.02
C GLU A 55 3.99 1.89 -3.36
N TYR A 56 3.79 2.94 -4.13
CA TYR A 56 2.47 3.39 -4.54
C TYR A 56 2.52 3.74 -6.02
N ALA A 57 1.56 3.25 -6.76
CA ALA A 57 1.45 3.54 -8.18
C ALA A 57 -0.02 3.65 -8.59
N MET A 58 -0.28 4.41 -9.63
CA MET A 58 -1.60 4.49 -10.26
C MET A 58 -1.52 3.81 -11.61
N LEU A 59 -2.43 2.87 -11.86
CA LEU A 59 -2.51 2.25 -13.17
C LEU A 59 -2.91 3.29 -14.23
N PRO A 60 -2.43 3.16 -15.47
CA PRO A 60 -2.74 4.15 -16.51
C PRO A 60 -4.23 4.40 -16.71
N GLY A 61 -5.05 3.37 -16.59
CA GLY A 61 -6.50 3.48 -16.74
C GLY A 61 -7.24 3.85 -15.46
N SER A 62 -6.54 4.23 -14.39
CA SER A 62 -7.17 4.55 -13.11
C SER A 62 -7.90 5.88 -13.10
N THR A 63 -7.60 6.76 -14.04
CA THR A 63 -8.18 8.10 -14.17
C THR A 63 -8.91 8.23 -15.51
N PRO A 64 -9.89 9.19 -15.62
CA PRO A 64 -10.61 9.39 -16.88
C PRO A 64 -9.71 9.69 -18.06
N VAL A 65 -8.64 10.46 -17.85
CA VAL A 65 -7.60 10.67 -18.85
C VAL A 65 -6.46 9.72 -18.53
N ARG A 66 -6.02 8.95 -19.50
CA ARG A 66 -4.96 7.96 -19.29
C ARG A 66 -3.71 8.61 -18.68
N LYS A 67 -3.24 8.03 -17.60
CA LYS A 67 -1.99 8.44 -16.96
C LYS A 67 -0.86 7.59 -17.53
N ALA A 68 0.26 8.22 -17.90
CA ALA A 68 1.43 7.45 -18.33
C ALA A 68 1.97 6.61 -17.19
N ARG A 69 2.52 5.44 -17.51
CA ARG A 69 3.20 4.62 -16.49
C ARG A 69 4.44 5.35 -16.01
N ASP A 70 4.72 5.22 -14.70
CA ASP A 70 5.95 5.74 -14.16
C ASP A 70 7.13 5.01 -14.82
N GLY A 71 8.11 5.77 -15.32
CA GLY A 71 9.33 5.21 -15.82
C GLY A 71 10.35 5.02 -14.71
N VAL A 72 11.62 5.27 -15.03
CA VAL A 72 12.71 5.21 -14.05
C VAL A 72 12.49 6.23 -12.93
N LYS A 73 11.83 7.34 -13.23
CA LYS A 73 11.61 8.44 -12.30
C LYS A 73 10.11 8.55 -12.00
N LYS A 74 9.73 8.38 -10.74
CA LYS A 74 8.34 8.57 -10.30
C LYS A 74 8.04 10.05 -10.15
N ASP A 75 6.77 10.44 -10.29
CA ASP A 75 6.35 11.81 -10.03
C ASP A 75 6.45 12.12 -8.53
N GLY A 76 6.54 13.41 -8.19
CA GLY A 76 6.72 13.85 -6.80
C GLY A 76 5.56 13.48 -5.89
N ARG A 77 4.33 13.48 -6.41
CA ARG A 77 3.14 13.10 -5.64
C ARG A 77 3.16 11.62 -5.28
N GLY A 78 3.51 10.76 -6.22
CA GLY A 78 3.61 9.32 -5.97
C GLY A 78 4.64 9.01 -4.90
N VAL A 79 5.80 9.66 -4.96
CA VAL A 79 6.85 9.49 -3.95
C VAL A 79 6.39 9.98 -2.58
N GLU A 80 5.69 11.12 -2.51
CA GLU A 80 5.16 11.64 -1.25
C GLU A 80 4.17 10.66 -0.60
N ILE A 81 3.23 10.15 -1.38
CA ILE A 81 2.23 9.20 -0.89
C ILE A 81 2.90 7.91 -0.44
N GLN A 82 3.85 7.42 -1.20
CA GLN A 82 4.62 6.24 -0.88
C GLN A 82 5.32 6.37 0.47
N ARG A 83 5.95 7.51 0.73
CA ARG A 83 6.59 7.79 2.01
C ARG A 83 5.58 7.86 3.15
N LEU A 84 4.42 8.46 2.91
CA LEU A 84 3.35 8.55 3.91
C LEU A 84 2.85 7.15 4.30
N ILE A 85 2.61 6.29 3.34
CA ILE A 85 2.18 4.91 3.59
C ILE A 85 3.23 4.18 4.43
N GLY A 86 4.48 4.24 4.03
CA GLY A 86 5.57 3.58 4.75
C GLY A 86 5.69 4.05 6.19
N ARG A 87 5.68 5.36 6.41
CA ARG A 87 5.76 5.92 7.77
C ARG A 87 4.57 5.52 8.63
N SER A 88 3.37 5.56 8.07
CA SER A 88 2.15 5.21 8.79
C SER A 88 2.18 3.77 9.26
N LEU A 89 2.58 2.85 8.39
CA LEU A 89 2.62 1.43 8.72
C LEU A 89 3.77 1.10 9.66
N ARG A 90 4.93 1.73 9.50
CA ARG A 90 6.04 1.53 10.43
C ARG A 90 5.68 1.99 11.84
N ALA A 91 4.90 3.05 11.97
CA ALA A 91 4.44 3.52 13.27
C ALA A 91 3.45 2.56 13.93
N ALA A 92 2.73 1.78 13.14
CA ALA A 92 1.73 0.83 13.63
C ALA A 92 2.29 -0.57 13.87
N CYS A 93 3.55 -0.82 13.52
CA CYS A 93 4.16 -2.15 13.53
C CYS A 93 5.39 -2.17 14.43
N ASP A 94 5.52 -3.20 15.25
CA ASP A 94 6.76 -3.40 16.03
C ASP A 94 7.76 -4.16 15.16
N LEU A 95 8.65 -3.41 14.52
CA LEU A 95 9.63 -3.97 13.59
C LEU A 95 10.61 -4.91 14.27
N SER A 96 10.85 -4.74 15.58
CA SER A 96 11.77 -5.59 16.33
C SER A 96 11.27 -7.04 16.42
N LEU A 97 9.97 -7.25 16.30
CA LEU A 97 9.35 -8.57 16.40
C LEU A 97 9.31 -9.34 15.07
N LEU A 98 9.67 -8.69 13.96
CA LEU A 98 9.62 -9.32 12.64
C LEU A 98 10.82 -10.25 12.38
N GLY A 99 11.86 -10.19 13.21
CA GLY A 99 13.13 -10.81 12.87
C GLY A 99 13.77 -10.08 11.69
N GLU A 100 14.82 -10.61 11.11
CA GLU A 100 15.48 -9.98 9.96
C GLU A 100 14.72 -10.28 8.67
N ARG A 101 13.55 -9.69 8.53
CA ARG A 101 12.69 -9.80 7.35
C ARG A 101 12.26 -8.42 6.90
N THR A 102 12.03 -8.29 5.62
CA THR A 102 11.50 -7.06 5.03
C THR A 102 10.10 -7.33 4.51
N ILE A 103 9.18 -6.45 4.86
CA ILE A 103 7.83 -6.47 4.29
C ILE A 103 7.76 -5.39 3.23
N TYR A 104 7.40 -5.79 2.01
CA TYR A 104 7.14 -4.87 0.90
C TYR A 104 5.65 -4.68 0.76
N ILE A 105 5.21 -3.45 0.95
CA ILE A 105 3.82 -3.06 0.73
C ILE A 105 3.72 -2.44 -0.66
N ASP A 106 2.81 -2.94 -1.45
CA ASP A 106 2.54 -2.38 -2.78
C ASP A 106 1.08 -1.96 -2.84
N CYS A 107 0.84 -0.70 -3.18
CA CYS A 107 -0.48 -0.14 -3.36
C CYS A 107 -0.64 0.30 -4.81
N ASP A 108 -1.52 -0.37 -5.53
CA ASP A 108 -1.78 -0.10 -6.95
C ASP A 108 -3.21 0.41 -7.10
N VAL A 109 -3.33 1.66 -7.49
CA VAL A 109 -4.65 2.29 -7.69
C VAL A 109 -5.22 1.81 -9.00
N ILE A 110 -6.33 1.10 -8.93
CA ILE A 110 -7.04 0.57 -10.09
C ILE A 110 -8.01 1.62 -10.63
N GLN A 111 -8.66 2.33 -9.74
CA GLN A 111 -9.60 3.40 -10.10
C GLN A 111 -9.52 4.49 -9.05
N ALA A 112 -9.28 5.72 -9.49
CA ALA A 112 -9.12 6.88 -8.62
C ALA A 112 -10.35 7.78 -8.72
N ASP A 113 -10.99 8.03 -7.58
CA ASP A 113 -12.12 8.95 -7.46
C ASP A 113 -12.02 9.66 -6.10
N GLY A 114 -10.85 10.21 -5.81
CA GLY A 114 -10.55 10.85 -4.53
C GLY A 114 -10.26 9.84 -3.42
N GLY A 115 -9.46 10.25 -2.44
CA GLY A 115 -9.18 9.45 -1.26
C GLY A 115 -8.25 8.26 -1.51
N THR A 116 -7.47 8.26 -2.58
CA THR A 116 -6.54 7.14 -2.85
C THR A 116 -5.50 6.98 -1.75
N ARG A 117 -5.07 8.08 -1.15
CA ARG A 117 -4.08 8.10 -0.06
C ARG A 117 -4.59 7.34 1.16
N THR A 118 -5.79 7.69 1.64
CA THR A 118 -6.38 7.04 2.81
C THR A 118 -6.80 5.60 2.52
N ALA A 119 -7.35 5.33 1.34
CA ALA A 119 -7.71 3.97 0.94
C ALA A 119 -6.46 3.08 0.90
N SER A 120 -5.35 3.59 0.37
CA SER A 120 -4.09 2.84 0.30
C SER A 120 -3.56 2.51 1.68
N ILE A 121 -3.56 3.46 2.61
CA ILE A 121 -3.08 3.22 3.99
C ILE A 121 -3.95 2.17 4.68
N THR A 122 -5.27 2.31 4.59
CA THR A 122 -6.19 1.37 5.23
C THR A 122 -6.06 -0.03 4.65
N GLY A 123 -6.06 -0.15 3.32
CA GLY A 123 -5.92 -1.44 2.65
C GLY A 123 -4.56 -2.07 2.92
N ALA A 124 -3.51 -1.27 2.92
CA ALA A 124 -2.16 -1.75 3.22
C ALA A 124 -2.05 -2.29 4.65
N PHE A 125 -2.69 -1.63 5.60
CA PHE A 125 -2.73 -2.10 6.99
C PHE A 125 -3.40 -3.47 7.08
N VAL A 126 -4.53 -3.66 6.41
CA VAL A 126 -5.21 -4.97 6.41
C VAL A 126 -4.34 -6.03 5.72
N ALA A 127 -3.71 -5.70 4.59
CA ALA A 127 -2.82 -6.64 3.91
C ALA A 127 -1.63 -7.03 4.80
N LEU A 128 -1.09 -6.07 5.55
CA LEU A 128 -0.01 -6.32 6.51
C LEU A 128 -0.47 -7.28 7.61
N CYS A 129 -1.67 -7.10 8.13
CA CYS A 129 -2.21 -7.99 9.17
C CYS A 129 -2.44 -9.41 8.66
N LEU A 130 -2.75 -9.58 7.38
CA LEU A 130 -2.96 -10.88 6.77
C LEU A 130 -1.64 -11.60 6.42
N ALA A 131 -0.57 -10.85 6.30
CA ALA A 131 0.73 -11.41 5.94
C ALA A 131 1.38 -12.20 7.08
#